data_1bdfa3aae6f7d720b3eb8fff8b142f98
#
_entry.id   1bdfa3aae6f7d720b3eb8fff8b142f98
#
_cell.length_a   1.000
_cell.length_b   1.000
_cell.length_c   1.000
_cell.angle_alpha   90.00
_cell.angle_beta   90.00
_cell.angle_gamma   90.00
#
_symmetry.space_group_name_H-M   'P 1'
#
loop_
_entity.id
_entity.type
_entity.pdbx_description
1 polymer ?
#
loop_
_entity_poly.entity_id
_entity_poly.type
_entity_poly.pdbx_seq_one_letter_code
_entity_poly.pdbx_strand_id
1 'polypeptide(L)'
;MAAHVIDQRNAEKTLGNLSAAAVEALEQAALTTTYPTGAVLFAESQAPRGVFIVRRGRVKLSVSGSDGRTLILRIVEGGDILGAASVIAGREYEATAETQEPSEVSFIRQSDLLRLMRGSGEIALWVTQHLSSDYNCTCREIRDLMLSDSAGEKLARLMVGWLDHSGETKQSGQVKMALTHEEIGQMIGTSRETVSRLIAGFKKQNLIQQNGATLVIPNRMALESLITA
;
A
#
# COMPACT_ATOMS: atom_id res chain seq x y z
N MET A 1 24.46 -13.49 4.95
CA MET A 1 23.98 -13.26 6.34
C MET A 1 23.17 -11.98 6.54
N ALA A 2 23.20 -10.99 5.63
CA ALA A 2 22.45 -9.72 5.80
C ALA A 2 20.98 -9.75 5.37
N ALA A 3 20.55 -10.70 4.54
CA ALA A 3 19.18 -10.79 4.03
C ALA A 3 18.14 -11.32 5.04
N HIS A 4 18.61 -12.05 6.06
CA HIS A 4 17.71 -12.66 7.06
C HIS A 4 17.28 -11.71 8.18
N VAL A 5 18.06 -10.63 8.41
CA VAL A 5 17.81 -9.68 9.51
C VAL A 5 16.74 -8.63 9.14
N ILE A 6 16.57 -8.32 7.84
CA ILE A 6 15.57 -7.37 7.38
C ILE A 6 14.16 -8.00 7.42
N ASP A 7 14.08 -9.30 7.31
CA ASP A 7 12.87 -10.11 7.27
C ASP A 7 12.11 -10.18 8.60
N GLN A 8 12.86 -10.34 9.69
CA GLN A 8 12.28 -10.39 11.03
C GLN A 8 11.68 -9.05 11.46
N ARG A 9 12.27 -7.91 11.06
CA ARG A 9 11.76 -6.58 11.43
C ARG A 9 10.41 -6.23 10.80
N ASN A 10 10.12 -6.71 9.59
CA ASN A 10 8.82 -6.48 8.94
C ASN A 10 7.74 -7.43 9.46
N ALA A 11 8.07 -8.69 9.72
CA ALA A 11 7.17 -9.64 10.37
C ALA A 11 6.85 -9.23 11.81
N GLU A 12 7.85 -8.73 12.57
CA GLU A 12 7.66 -8.16 13.92
C GLU A 12 6.79 -6.90 13.91
N LYS A 13 6.85 -6.08 12.85
CA LYS A 13 6.01 -4.88 12.72
C LYS A 13 4.53 -5.23 12.51
N THR A 14 4.23 -6.35 11.85
CA THR A 14 2.88 -6.77 11.49
C THR A 14 2.13 -7.40 12.64
N LEU A 15 2.81 -8.27 13.39
CA LEU A 15 2.24 -9.08 14.45
C LEU A 15 2.80 -8.68 15.83
N GLY A 16 3.68 -7.69 15.89
CA GLY A 16 4.47 -7.32 17.06
C GLY A 16 3.68 -6.82 18.27
N ASN A 17 2.41 -6.50 18.08
CA ASN A 17 1.51 -6.13 19.18
C ASN A 17 0.65 -7.32 19.67
N LEU A 18 0.84 -8.51 19.10
CA LEU A 18 0.11 -9.72 19.47
C LEU A 18 0.94 -10.59 20.42
N SER A 19 0.27 -11.24 21.37
CA SER A 19 0.88 -12.27 22.21
C SER A 19 1.38 -13.44 21.36
N ALA A 20 2.37 -14.18 21.88
CA ALA A 20 2.90 -15.36 21.21
C ALA A 20 1.79 -16.38 20.87
N ALA A 21 0.81 -16.54 21.76
CA ALA A 21 -0.32 -17.43 21.53
C ALA A 21 -1.22 -16.97 20.38
N ALA A 22 -1.46 -15.65 20.25
CA ALA A 22 -2.26 -15.10 19.15
C ALA A 22 -1.52 -15.22 17.81
N VAL A 23 -0.21 -14.99 17.79
CA VAL A 23 0.66 -15.19 16.62
C VAL A 23 0.62 -16.64 16.18
N GLU A 24 0.82 -17.59 17.12
CA GLU A 24 0.80 -19.02 16.83
C GLU A 24 -0.57 -19.45 16.25
N ALA A 25 -1.67 -18.96 16.80
CA ALA A 25 -3.00 -19.27 16.31
C ALA A 25 -3.24 -18.77 14.88
N LEU A 26 -2.73 -17.58 14.53
CA LEU A 26 -2.76 -17.04 13.16
C LEU A 26 -1.89 -17.87 12.22
N GLU A 27 -0.67 -18.24 12.64
CA GLU A 27 0.26 -19.04 11.84
C GLU A 27 -0.29 -20.45 11.55
N GLN A 28 -0.92 -21.09 12.53
CA GLN A 28 -1.57 -22.40 12.35
C GLN A 28 -2.76 -22.37 11.38
N ALA A 29 -3.46 -21.24 11.28
CA ALA A 29 -4.57 -21.05 10.35
C ALA A 29 -4.12 -20.57 8.97
N ALA A 30 -2.89 -20.16 8.82
CA ALA A 30 -2.36 -19.52 7.61
C ALA A 30 -1.72 -20.55 6.66
N LEU A 31 -1.94 -20.36 5.36
CA LEU A 31 -1.18 -21.02 4.30
C LEU A 31 -0.28 -19.96 3.62
N THR A 32 1.01 -20.05 3.86
CA THR A 32 1.99 -19.12 3.30
C THR A 32 2.50 -19.62 1.94
N THR A 33 2.48 -18.76 0.93
CA THR A 33 2.88 -19.06 -0.44
C THR A 33 3.67 -17.88 -1.03
N THR A 34 4.67 -18.18 -1.85
CA THR A 34 5.38 -17.18 -2.65
C THR A 34 4.70 -17.02 -4.00
N TYR A 35 4.31 -15.81 -4.31
CA TYR A 35 3.68 -15.43 -5.57
C TYR A 35 4.69 -14.70 -6.48
N PRO A 36 4.69 -14.98 -7.80
CA PRO A 36 5.51 -14.21 -8.74
C PRO A 36 4.95 -12.80 -8.90
N THR A 37 5.72 -11.90 -9.52
CA THR A 37 5.24 -10.58 -9.95
C THR A 37 4.02 -10.72 -10.87
N GLY A 38 3.01 -9.85 -10.70
CA GLY A 38 1.78 -9.84 -11.50
C GLY A 38 0.76 -10.90 -11.11
N ALA A 39 0.96 -11.62 -10.01
CA ALA A 39 -0.03 -12.59 -9.53
C ALA A 39 -1.21 -11.87 -8.86
N VAL A 40 -2.43 -12.21 -9.30
CA VAL A 40 -3.67 -11.71 -8.69
C VAL A 40 -4.02 -12.59 -7.49
N LEU A 41 -4.03 -11.99 -6.30
CA LEU A 41 -4.42 -12.67 -5.05
C LEU A 41 -5.94 -12.80 -4.94
N PHE A 42 -6.66 -11.74 -5.30
CA PHE A 42 -8.11 -11.71 -5.46
C PHE A 42 -8.49 -10.57 -6.41
N ALA A 43 -9.66 -10.65 -7.02
CA ALA A 43 -10.16 -9.60 -7.92
C ALA A 43 -11.39 -8.91 -7.33
N GLU A 44 -11.55 -7.64 -7.72
CA GLU A 44 -12.74 -6.82 -7.45
C GLU A 44 -14.02 -7.59 -7.79
N SER A 45 -15.05 -7.43 -6.99
CA SER A 45 -16.37 -8.09 -7.10
C SER A 45 -16.38 -9.62 -6.97
N GLN A 46 -15.25 -10.25 -6.59
CA GLN A 46 -15.24 -11.67 -6.22
C GLN A 46 -15.73 -11.88 -4.79
N ALA A 47 -16.45 -12.98 -4.57
CA ALA A 47 -16.83 -13.41 -3.23
C ALA A 47 -15.59 -13.69 -2.37
N PRO A 48 -15.53 -13.20 -1.12
CA PRO A 48 -14.34 -13.32 -0.29
C PRO A 48 -14.14 -14.77 0.16
N ARG A 49 -12.96 -15.30 -0.11
CA ARG A 49 -12.54 -16.64 0.36
C ARG A 49 -11.76 -16.58 1.66
N GLY A 50 -11.18 -15.42 1.97
CA GLY A 50 -10.35 -15.21 3.13
C GLY A 50 -9.57 -13.90 3.04
N VAL A 51 -8.63 -13.75 3.95
CA VAL A 51 -7.73 -12.60 4.01
C VAL A 51 -6.32 -12.99 3.59
N PHE A 52 -5.56 -12.01 3.13
CA PHE A 52 -4.17 -12.16 2.72
C PHE A 52 -3.30 -11.25 3.57
N ILE A 53 -2.31 -11.80 4.25
CA ILE A 53 -1.32 -11.05 5.04
C ILE A 53 -0.03 -11.01 4.22
N VAL A 54 0.38 -9.83 3.82
CA VAL A 54 1.66 -9.65 3.10
C VAL A 54 2.79 -9.83 4.10
N ARG A 55 3.62 -10.85 3.91
CA ARG A 55 4.82 -11.09 4.75
C ARG A 55 6.02 -10.34 4.21
N ARG A 56 6.18 -10.38 2.90
CA ARG A 56 7.27 -9.74 2.16
C ARG A 56 6.80 -9.37 0.76
N GLY A 57 7.39 -8.33 0.19
CA GLY A 57 7.07 -7.84 -1.14
C GLY A 57 6.04 -6.73 -1.11
N ARG A 58 5.46 -6.44 -2.28
CA ARG A 58 4.49 -5.36 -2.47
C ARG A 58 3.30 -5.83 -3.29
N VAL A 59 2.13 -5.39 -2.86
CA VAL A 59 0.86 -5.70 -3.52
C VAL A 59 0.12 -4.41 -3.83
N LYS A 60 -0.31 -4.26 -5.07
CA LYS A 60 -1.12 -3.16 -5.56
C LYS A 60 -2.60 -3.46 -5.33
N LEU A 61 -3.33 -2.54 -4.74
CA LEU A 61 -4.80 -2.54 -4.69
C LEU A 61 -5.33 -1.56 -5.72
N SER A 62 -6.18 -2.02 -6.63
CA SER A 62 -6.73 -1.20 -7.71
C SER A 62 -8.20 -1.51 -7.95
N VAL A 63 -8.92 -0.50 -8.47
CA VAL A 63 -10.28 -0.61 -8.97
C VAL A 63 -10.33 -0.24 -10.44
N SER A 64 -11.28 -0.82 -11.18
CA SER A 64 -11.45 -0.55 -12.60
C SER A 64 -12.77 0.16 -12.86
N GLY A 65 -12.70 1.29 -13.56
CA GLY A 65 -13.88 1.99 -14.03
C GLY A 65 -14.54 1.27 -15.22
N SER A 66 -15.82 1.53 -15.44
CA SER A 66 -16.57 1.01 -16.58
C SER A 66 -16.00 1.44 -17.94
N ASP A 67 -15.19 2.47 -17.97
CA ASP A 67 -14.49 3.00 -19.14
C ASP A 67 -13.11 2.35 -19.37
N GLY A 68 -12.76 1.32 -18.57
CA GLY A 68 -11.49 0.60 -18.62
C GLY A 68 -10.31 1.31 -17.96
N ARG A 69 -10.52 2.49 -17.38
CA ARG A 69 -9.47 3.15 -16.60
C ARG A 69 -9.28 2.44 -15.26
N THR A 70 -8.04 2.29 -14.87
CA THR A 70 -7.66 1.73 -13.56
C THR A 70 -7.20 2.85 -12.63
N LEU A 71 -7.71 2.84 -11.41
CA LEU A 71 -7.21 3.67 -10.31
C LEU A 71 -6.50 2.77 -9.31
N ILE A 72 -5.24 3.08 -9.03
CA ILE A 72 -4.51 2.45 -7.93
C ILE A 72 -4.90 3.16 -6.64
N LEU A 73 -5.57 2.42 -5.76
CA LEU A 73 -5.97 2.93 -4.46
C LEU A 73 -4.75 3.00 -3.54
N ARG A 74 -3.97 1.90 -3.49
CA ARG A 74 -2.86 1.79 -2.55
C ARG A 74 -1.85 0.75 -3.00
N ILE A 75 -0.59 0.92 -2.58
CA ILE A 75 0.42 -0.12 -2.59
C ILE A 75 0.72 -0.48 -1.15
N VAL A 76 0.55 -1.75 -0.83
CA VAL A 76 0.75 -2.31 0.51
C VAL A 76 2.03 -3.13 0.54
N GLU A 77 2.65 -3.18 1.69
CA GLU A 77 3.93 -3.85 1.93
C GLU A 77 3.83 -4.89 3.05
N GLY A 78 4.94 -5.47 3.42
CA GLY A 78 4.99 -6.43 4.51
C GLY A 78 4.39 -5.84 5.79
N GLY A 79 3.38 -6.51 6.32
CA GLY A 79 2.66 -6.06 7.48
C GLY A 79 1.16 -5.86 7.29
N ASP A 80 0.74 -5.61 6.07
CA ASP A 80 -0.66 -5.31 5.79
C ASP A 80 -1.52 -6.58 5.66
N ILE A 81 -2.79 -6.46 6.08
CA ILE A 81 -3.83 -7.46 5.88
C ILE A 81 -4.81 -6.97 4.81
N LEU A 82 -5.06 -7.78 3.79
CA LEU A 82 -5.89 -7.44 2.64
C LEU A 82 -7.20 -8.22 2.68
N GLY A 83 -8.30 -7.60 2.27
CA GLY A 83 -9.62 -8.20 2.16
C GLY A 83 -10.35 -8.40 3.49
N ALA A 84 -9.84 -7.85 4.60
CA ALA A 84 -10.46 -8.02 5.92
C ALA A 84 -11.85 -7.37 6.00
N ALA A 85 -12.06 -6.21 5.40
CA ALA A 85 -13.36 -5.53 5.36
C ALA A 85 -14.40 -6.41 4.67
N SER A 86 -14.09 -6.92 3.48
CA SER A 86 -14.97 -7.79 2.69
C SER A 86 -15.34 -9.09 3.43
N VAL A 87 -14.33 -9.72 4.05
CA VAL A 87 -14.50 -10.96 4.82
C VAL A 87 -15.40 -10.75 6.03
N ILE A 88 -15.21 -9.68 6.79
CA ILE A 88 -16.00 -9.38 8.00
C ILE A 88 -17.42 -8.94 7.62
N ALA A 89 -17.56 -8.13 6.58
CA ALA A 89 -18.85 -7.66 6.10
C ALA A 89 -19.65 -8.75 5.34
N GLY A 90 -19.00 -9.82 4.91
CA GLY A 90 -19.61 -10.84 4.05
C GLY A 90 -19.99 -10.29 2.67
N ARG A 91 -19.21 -9.33 2.15
CA ARG A 91 -19.40 -8.69 0.85
C ARG A 91 -18.26 -9.03 -0.09
N GLU A 92 -18.45 -8.81 -1.37
CA GLU A 92 -17.42 -8.97 -2.41
C GLU A 92 -16.19 -8.10 -2.11
N TYR A 93 -15.03 -8.49 -2.64
CA TYR A 93 -13.82 -7.68 -2.53
C TYR A 93 -14.00 -6.34 -3.23
N GLU A 94 -13.60 -5.27 -2.56
CA GLU A 94 -13.77 -3.89 -3.04
C GLU A 94 -12.73 -3.48 -4.10
N ALA A 95 -11.67 -4.28 -4.26
CA ALA A 95 -10.56 -4.00 -5.17
C ALA A 95 -9.92 -5.28 -5.67
N THR A 96 -9.09 -5.16 -6.70
CA THR A 96 -8.18 -6.21 -7.15
C THR A 96 -6.83 -6.05 -6.47
N ALA A 97 -6.30 -7.14 -5.91
CA ALA A 97 -4.97 -7.21 -5.30
C ALA A 97 -4.00 -7.97 -6.21
N GLU A 98 -2.93 -7.31 -6.65
CA GLU A 98 -1.92 -7.84 -7.58
C GLU A 98 -0.51 -7.59 -7.06
N THR A 99 0.34 -8.61 -7.07
CA THR A 99 1.75 -8.50 -6.64
C THR A 99 2.57 -7.67 -7.61
N GLN A 100 3.37 -6.73 -7.09
CA GLN A 100 4.24 -5.86 -7.87
C GLN A 100 5.67 -6.41 -8.02
N GLU A 101 6.03 -7.33 -7.17
CA GLU A 101 7.31 -8.04 -7.14
C GLU A 101 7.08 -9.43 -6.54
N PRO A 102 8.05 -10.36 -6.59
CA PRO A 102 7.92 -11.64 -5.92
C PRO A 102 7.58 -11.41 -4.45
N SER A 103 6.43 -11.93 -4.01
CA SER A 103 5.84 -11.61 -2.71
C SER A 103 5.50 -12.88 -1.94
N GLU A 104 5.83 -12.89 -0.66
CA GLU A 104 5.43 -13.92 0.27
C GLU A 104 4.15 -13.49 0.99
N VAL A 105 3.08 -14.29 0.86
CA VAL A 105 1.75 -13.93 1.36
C VAL A 105 1.14 -15.12 2.08
N SER A 106 0.61 -14.86 3.27
CA SER A 106 -0.15 -15.83 4.07
C SER A 106 -1.64 -15.66 3.82
N PHE A 107 -2.30 -16.73 3.42
CA PHE A 107 -3.75 -16.77 3.23
C PHE A 107 -4.42 -17.42 4.44
N ILE A 108 -5.45 -16.77 5.01
CA ILE A 108 -6.30 -17.32 6.08
C ILE A 108 -7.73 -17.37 5.55
N ARG A 109 -8.36 -18.53 5.60
CA ARG A 109 -9.75 -18.69 5.15
C ARG A 109 -10.71 -17.83 5.98
N GLN A 110 -11.78 -17.35 5.35
CA GLN A 110 -12.82 -16.54 6.00
C GLN A 110 -13.34 -17.21 7.29
N SER A 111 -13.71 -18.51 7.24
CA SER A 111 -14.20 -19.24 8.42
C SER A 111 -13.21 -19.25 9.58
N ASP A 112 -11.90 -19.40 9.26
CA ASP A 112 -10.85 -19.50 10.27
C ASP A 112 -10.56 -18.13 10.89
N LEU A 113 -10.49 -17.07 10.07
CA LEU A 113 -10.34 -15.71 10.59
C LEU A 113 -11.50 -15.35 11.53
N LEU A 114 -12.75 -15.57 11.10
CA LEU A 114 -13.92 -15.25 11.90
C LEU A 114 -13.98 -16.08 13.20
N ARG A 115 -13.53 -17.34 13.16
CA ARG A 115 -13.41 -18.18 14.35
C ARG A 115 -12.34 -17.64 15.31
N LEU A 116 -11.18 -17.27 14.80
CA LEU A 116 -10.08 -16.68 15.58
C LEU A 116 -10.50 -15.36 16.23
N MET A 117 -11.17 -14.48 15.49
CA MET A 117 -11.66 -13.20 16.01
C MET A 117 -12.71 -13.39 17.12
N ARG A 118 -13.59 -14.40 17.01
CA ARG A 118 -14.57 -14.71 18.07
C ARG A 118 -13.92 -15.31 19.31
N GLY A 119 -12.84 -16.07 19.14
CA GLY A 119 -12.13 -16.75 20.21
C GLY A 119 -11.07 -15.89 20.91
N SER A 120 -10.63 -14.80 20.28
CA SER A 120 -9.54 -13.95 20.79
C SER A 120 -9.86 -12.47 20.56
N GLY A 121 -10.15 -11.75 21.66
CA GLY A 121 -10.33 -10.30 21.61
C GLY A 121 -9.09 -9.55 21.12
N GLU A 122 -7.90 -10.12 21.35
CA GLU A 122 -6.63 -9.56 20.89
C GLU A 122 -6.52 -9.61 19.35
N ILE A 123 -6.85 -10.73 18.72
CA ILE A 123 -6.88 -10.86 17.26
C ILE A 123 -7.96 -9.96 16.67
N ALA A 124 -9.16 -9.90 17.29
CA ALA A 124 -10.22 -9.02 16.85
C ALA A 124 -9.80 -7.54 16.90
N LEU A 125 -9.14 -7.12 17.98
CA LEU A 125 -8.63 -5.76 18.12
C LEU A 125 -7.54 -5.45 17.08
N TRP A 126 -6.62 -6.38 16.86
CA TRP A 126 -5.58 -6.23 15.85
C TRP A 126 -6.15 -6.03 14.43
N VAL A 127 -7.12 -6.88 14.03
CA VAL A 127 -7.80 -6.71 12.73
C VAL A 127 -8.53 -5.37 12.65
N THR A 128 -9.21 -4.96 13.73
CA THR A 128 -9.94 -3.68 13.78
C THR A 128 -9.00 -2.48 13.68
N GLN A 129 -7.82 -2.55 14.30
CA GLN A 129 -6.80 -1.50 14.18
C GLN A 129 -6.30 -1.35 12.73
N HIS A 130 -6.09 -2.46 12.00
CA HIS A 130 -5.74 -2.42 10.59
C HIS A 130 -6.85 -1.79 9.76
N LEU A 131 -8.10 -2.19 9.96
CA LEU A 131 -9.26 -1.59 9.27
C LEU A 131 -9.39 -0.09 9.56
N SER A 132 -9.15 0.34 10.80
CA SER A 132 -9.16 1.76 11.18
C SER A 132 -8.02 2.53 10.48
N SER A 133 -6.84 1.94 10.40
CA SER A 133 -5.70 2.52 9.67
C SER A 133 -6.02 2.65 8.17
N ASP A 134 -6.58 1.61 7.56
CA ASP A 134 -6.99 1.60 6.16
C ASP A 134 -8.03 2.67 5.86
N TYR A 135 -9.06 2.79 6.71
CA TYR A 135 -10.07 3.83 6.59
C TYR A 135 -9.46 5.24 6.64
N ASN A 136 -8.57 5.50 7.62
CA ASN A 136 -7.90 6.80 7.75
C ASN A 136 -6.98 7.10 6.55
N CYS A 137 -6.32 6.08 6.00
CA CYS A 137 -5.51 6.22 4.79
C CYS A 137 -6.39 6.59 3.60
N THR A 138 -7.48 5.85 3.37
CA THR A 138 -8.43 6.11 2.29
C THR A 138 -9.04 7.50 2.38
N CYS A 139 -9.42 7.96 3.57
CA CYS A 139 -9.92 9.33 3.75
C CYS A 139 -8.88 10.40 3.37
N ARG A 140 -7.60 10.17 3.65
CA ARG A 140 -6.52 11.09 3.22
C ARG A 140 -6.35 11.08 1.71
N GLU A 141 -6.33 9.90 1.09
CA GLU A 141 -6.18 9.74 -0.36
C GLU A 141 -7.34 10.40 -1.12
N ILE A 142 -8.58 10.18 -0.67
CA ILE A 142 -9.77 10.85 -1.25
C ILE A 142 -9.62 12.37 -1.13
N ARG A 143 -9.24 12.87 0.06
CA ARG A 143 -9.04 14.31 0.26
C ARG A 143 -7.99 14.86 -0.69
N ASP A 144 -6.84 14.16 -0.81
CA ASP A 144 -5.73 14.59 -1.66
C ASP A 144 -6.09 14.55 -3.15
N LEU A 145 -6.90 13.59 -3.58
CA LEU A 145 -7.40 13.53 -4.96
C LEU A 145 -8.46 14.59 -5.26
N MET A 146 -9.36 14.86 -4.31
CA MET A 146 -10.53 15.72 -4.54
C MET A 146 -10.25 17.21 -4.27
N LEU A 147 -9.35 17.52 -3.33
CA LEU A 147 -9.05 18.90 -2.94
C LEU A 147 -7.78 19.46 -3.58
N SER A 148 -7.11 18.68 -4.43
CA SER A 148 -5.97 19.18 -5.21
C SER A 148 -6.47 19.74 -6.55
N ASP A 149 -6.11 20.98 -6.86
CA ASP A 149 -6.58 21.69 -8.05
C ASP A 149 -5.85 21.26 -9.33
N SER A 150 -4.67 20.67 -9.22
CA SER A 150 -3.87 20.29 -10.38
C SER A 150 -3.22 18.91 -10.25
N ALA A 151 -2.91 18.28 -11.39
CA ALA A 151 -2.12 17.06 -11.41
C ALA A 151 -0.70 17.24 -10.85
N GLY A 152 -0.16 18.45 -10.93
CA GLY A 152 1.14 18.79 -10.32
C GLY A 152 1.09 18.74 -8.80
N GLU A 153 0.04 19.32 -8.22
CA GLU A 153 -0.20 19.28 -6.78
C GLU A 153 -0.42 17.85 -6.28
N LYS A 154 -1.24 17.05 -6.98
CA LYS A 154 -1.45 15.63 -6.65
C LYS A 154 -0.15 14.84 -6.68
N LEU A 155 0.70 15.08 -7.68
CA LEU A 155 2.00 14.44 -7.76
C LEU A 155 2.94 14.88 -6.62
N ALA A 156 2.93 16.17 -6.26
CA ALA A 156 3.71 16.69 -5.14
C ALA A 156 3.27 16.05 -3.81
N ARG A 157 1.95 15.96 -3.55
CA ARG A 157 1.39 15.28 -2.36
C ARG A 157 1.80 13.82 -2.28
N LEU A 158 1.68 13.09 -3.39
CA LEU A 158 2.10 11.69 -3.47
C LEU A 158 3.59 11.53 -3.10
N MET A 159 4.45 12.38 -3.64
CA MET A 159 5.90 12.35 -3.36
C MET A 159 6.22 12.71 -1.89
N VAL A 160 5.52 13.67 -1.31
CA VAL A 160 5.64 14.02 0.12
C VAL A 160 5.19 12.83 0.99
N GLY A 161 4.08 12.17 0.63
CA GLY A 161 3.62 10.96 1.30
C GLY A 161 4.65 9.83 1.30
N TRP A 162 5.38 9.65 0.21
CA TRP A 162 6.48 8.65 0.16
C TRP A 162 7.62 8.97 1.12
N LEU A 163 7.96 10.26 1.31
CA LEU A 163 8.96 10.66 2.32
C LEU A 163 8.50 10.32 3.74
N ASP A 164 7.23 10.55 4.05
CA ASP A 164 6.67 10.28 5.38
C ASP A 164 6.74 8.79 5.72
N HIS A 165 6.61 7.90 4.73
CA HIS A 165 6.68 6.46 4.91
C HIS A 165 8.12 5.91 4.94
N SER A 166 9.08 6.60 4.33
CA SER A 166 10.48 6.14 4.28
C SER A 166 11.24 6.26 5.61
N GLY A 167 10.66 6.97 6.59
CA GLY A 167 11.31 7.21 7.89
C GLY A 167 12.53 8.13 7.82
N GLU A 168 12.75 8.79 6.69
CA GLU A 168 13.85 9.74 6.50
C GLU A 168 13.54 11.13 7.09
N THR A 169 14.58 11.94 7.26
CA THR A 169 14.51 13.23 7.96
C THR A 169 13.51 14.19 7.32
N LYS A 170 12.86 15.00 8.15
CA LYS A 170 11.77 15.93 7.77
C LYS A 170 12.09 16.95 6.67
N GLN A 171 13.34 17.12 6.22
CA GLN A 171 13.76 18.19 5.29
C GLN A 171 14.17 17.71 3.90
N SER A 172 14.73 16.52 3.76
CA SER A 172 15.14 15.93 2.48
C SER A 172 15.13 14.42 2.60
N GLY A 173 14.97 13.69 1.50
CA GLY A 173 15.00 12.24 1.57
C GLY A 173 15.18 11.57 0.22
N GLN A 174 15.46 10.28 0.29
CA GLN A 174 15.57 9.39 -0.86
C GLN A 174 14.44 8.36 -0.80
N VAL A 175 13.68 8.26 -1.86
CA VAL A 175 12.61 7.28 -1.98
C VAL A 175 12.92 6.35 -3.15
N LYS A 176 12.89 5.05 -2.92
CA LYS A 176 12.98 4.09 -4.01
C LYS A 176 11.69 4.17 -4.83
N MET A 177 11.76 4.83 -5.98
CA MET A 177 10.64 4.92 -6.91
C MET A 177 10.54 3.60 -7.69
N ALA A 178 9.77 2.69 -7.18
CA ALA A 178 9.52 1.39 -7.81
C ALA A 178 8.25 1.39 -8.68
N LEU A 179 7.73 2.59 -9.02
CA LEU A 179 6.51 2.79 -9.81
C LEU A 179 6.84 3.33 -11.19
N THR A 180 6.13 2.86 -12.19
CA THR A 180 6.15 3.43 -13.53
C THR A 180 5.37 4.75 -13.58
N HIS A 181 5.62 5.59 -14.58
CA HIS A 181 4.84 6.80 -14.79
C HIS A 181 3.35 6.52 -15.04
N GLU A 182 3.03 5.34 -15.57
CA GLU A 182 1.65 4.89 -15.75
C GLU A 182 0.99 4.60 -14.40
N GLU A 183 1.63 3.85 -13.53
CA GLU A 183 1.12 3.58 -12.18
C GLU A 183 0.97 4.84 -11.35
N ILE A 184 1.93 5.77 -11.44
CA ILE A 184 1.80 7.10 -10.81
C ILE A 184 0.56 7.82 -11.38
N GLY A 185 0.35 7.77 -12.70
CA GLY A 185 -0.83 8.34 -13.34
C GLY A 185 -2.12 7.71 -12.82
N GLN A 186 -2.14 6.41 -12.66
CA GLN A 186 -3.27 5.67 -12.07
C GLN A 186 -3.52 6.03 -10.59
N MET A 187 -2.47 6.35 -9.82
CA MET A 187 -2.63 6.80 -8.43
C MET A 187 -3.21 8.21 -8.31
N ILE A 188 -2.82 9.13 -9.20
CA ILE A 188 -3.26 10.55 -9.13
C ILE A 188 -4.38 10.89 -10.12
N GLY A 189 -4.92 9.90 -10.82
CA GLY A 189 -6.04 10.08 -11.75
C GLY A 189 -5.68 10.88 -13.00
N THR A 190 -4.48 10.67 -13.58
CA THR A 190 -4.01 11.36 -14.80
C THR A 190 -3.31 10.43 -15.77
N SER A 191 -2.95 10.92 -16.97
CA SER A 191 -2.25 10.12 -17.97
C SER A 191 -0.75 9.99 -17.70
N ARG A 192 -0.13 8.91 -18.20
CA ARG A 192 1.31 8.67 -18.19
C ARG A 192 2.11 9.85 -18.76
N GLU A 193 1.61 10.43 -19.88
CA GLU A 193 2.24 11.57 -20.57
C GLU A 193 2.26 12.80 -19.67
N THR A 194 1.16 13.06 -18.95
CA THR A 194 1.08 14.16 -17.99
C THR A 194 2.06 13.96 -16.85
N VAL A 195 2.15 12.75 -16.28
CA VAL A 195 3.16 12.43 -15.25
C VAL A 195 4.58 12.64 -15.78
N SER A 196 4.88 12.14 -16.98
CA SER A 196 6.22 12.31 -17.59
C SER A 196 6.60 13.78 -17.74
N ARG A 197 5.66 14.63 -18.17
CA ARG A 197 5.87 16.09 -18.31
C ARG A 197 6.05 16.76 -16.96
N LEU A 198 5.27 16.38 -15.94
CA LEU A 198 5.37 16.94 -14.59
C LEU A 198 6.71 16.58 -13.93
N ILE A 199 7.13 15.32 -14.02
CA ILE A 199 8.42 14.85 -13.49
C ILE A 199 9.58 15.60 -14.17
N ALA A 200 9.53 15.81 -15.49
CA ALA A 200 10.53 16.59 -16.20
C ALA A 200 10.55 18.05 -15.72
N GLY A 201 9.37 18.65 -15.48
CA GLY A 201 9.24 19.99 -14.92
C GLY A 201 9.82 20.10 -13.50
N PHE A 202 9.50 19.16 -12.63
CA PHE A 202 10.02 19.12 -11.26
C PHE A 202 11.55 18.96 -11.22
N LYS A 203 12.12 18.12 -12.12
CA LYS A 203 13.58 18.01 -12.29
C LYS A 203 14.21 19.34 -12.73
N LYS A 204 13.62 20.03 -13.72
CA LYS A 204 14.11 21.32 -14.21
C LYS A 204 14.10 22.40 -13.12
N GLN A 205 13.15 22.34 -12.19
CA GLN A 205 13.03 23.25 -11.05
C GLN A 205 13.85 22.79 -9.83
N ASN A 206 14.65 21.72 -9.95
CA ASN A 206 15.41 21.12 -8.85
C ASN A 206 14.56 20.71 -7.63
N LEU A 207 13.27 20.46 -7.81
CA LEU A 207 12.38 19.95 -6.77
C LEU A 207 12.64 18.46 -6.50
N ILE A 208 13.04 17.74 -7.54
CA ILE A 208 13.39 16.33 -7.47
C ILE A 208 14.63 16.02 -8.31
N GLN A 209 15.35 14.97 -7.94
CA GLN A 209 16.42 14.37 -8.74
C GLN A 209 16.14 12.88 -8.85
N GLN A 210 16.55 12.25 -9.93
CA GLN A 210 16.36 10.82 -10.14
C GLN A 210 17.70 10.15 -10.49
N ASN A 211 18.09 9.19 -9.68
CA ASN A 211 19.27 8.36 -9.86
C ASN A 211 18.83 6.91 -10.05
N GLY A 212 18.65 6.48 -11.31
CA GLY A 212 18.07 5.16 -11.63
C GLY A 212 16.64 5.03 -11.07
N ALA A 213 16.43 4.05 -10.20
CA ALA A 213 15.16 3.80 -9.53
C ALA A 213 14.99 4.60 -8.23
N THR A 214 15.94 5.46 -7.87
CA THR A 214 15.86 6.28 -6.63
C THR A 214 15.46 7.69 -6.98
N LEU A 215 14.39 8.18 -6.37
CA LEU A 215 13.96 9.56 -6.38
C LEU A 215 14.58 10.27 -5.16
N VAL A 216 15.28 11.35 -5.39
CA VAL A 216 15.83 12.22 -4.35
C VAL A 216 15.00 13.49 -4.30
N ILE A 217 14.51 13.84 -3.14
CA ILE A 217 13.81 15.10 -2.86
C ILE A 217 14.74 15.98 -2.04
N PRO A 218 15.44 16.94 -2.65
CA PRO A 218 16.46 17.75 -1.98
C PRO A 218 15.89 18.68 -0.91
N ASN A 219 14.66 19.17 -1.15
CA ASN A 219 13.99 20.11 -0.26
C ASN A 219 12.48 19.83 -0.22
N ARG A 220 12.04 19.24 0.88
CA ARG A 220 10.63 18.93 1.13
C ARG A 220 9.74 20.17 1.10
N MET A 221 10.17 21.27 1.75
CA MET A 221 9.39 22.52 1.83
C MET A 221 9.11 23.13 0.45
N ALA A 222 10.10 23.03 -0.47
CA ALA A 222 9.91 23.51 -1.84
C ALA A 222 8.86 22.66 -2.60
N LEU A 223 8.78 21.36 -2.33
CA LEU A 223 7.76 20.50 -2.90
C LEU A 223 6.39 20.76 -2.26
N GLU A 224 6.34 20.99 -0.93
CA GLU A 224 5.12 21.33 -0.19
C GLU A 224 4.54 22.69 -0.61
N SER A 225 5.37 23.65 -1.05
CA SER A 225 4.87 24.94 -1.54
C SER A 225 3.98 24.81 -2.79
N LEU A 226 4.11 23.74 -3.55
CA LEU A 226 3.21 23.43 -4.68
C LEU A 226 1.83 22.95 -4.23
N ILE A 227 1.70 22.53 -2.97
CA ILE A 227 0.48 21.96 -2.40
C ILE A 227 -0.41 23.05 -1.77
N THR A 228 0.19 24.17 -1.39
CA THR A 228 -0.47 25.27 -0.66
C THR A 228 -0.73 26.51 -1.53
N ALA A 229 -0.36 26.46 -2.79
CA ALA A 229 -0.58 27.52 -3.76
C ALA A 229 -1.89 27.32 -4.52
#